data_3cd90b9760c44af35183086d9f7baea3
#
_entry.id   3cd90b9760c44af35183086d9f7baea3
#
_cell.length_a   1.000
_cell.length_b   1.000
_cell.length_c   1.000
_cell.angle_alpha   90.00
_cell.angle_beta   90.00
_cell.angle_gamma   90.00
#
_symmetry.space_group_name_H-M   'P 1'
#
loop_
_entity.id
_entity.type
_entity.pdbx_description
1 polymer ?
#
loop_
_entity_poly.entity_id
_entity_poly.type
_entity_poly.pdbx_seq_one_letter_code
_entity_poly.pdbx_strand_id
1 'polypeptide(L)'
;DDFMTYNSGDWTITTTEDGTGSATEAMTSGAGGQFLITNAAGDNDHDFFNLKGESFKLSSSKRAYFSARFKVSDATQSDFVMGLQITDTSPLAVSDGVFFIKDDGDTNLDFIVEKDSTSTDTTAIHTMADDTFVTVAWYIDPISSLVYYSVNNAEPVGVVNTNLPDDEELTVSFGIQNGAAAAKTMTIDYITVIVER
;
A
#
# COMPACT_ATOMS: atom_id res chain seq x y z
N ASP A 1 0.21 -12.14 4.80
CA ASP A 1 1.21 -12.24 5.88
C ASP A 1 0.64 -11.60 7.14
N ASP A 2 0.92 -12.20 8.28
CA ASP A 2 0.53 -11.74 9.61
C ASP A 2 1.77 -11.31 10.42
N PHE A 3 2.85 -11.07 9.72
CA PHE A 3 4.15 -10.61 10.21
C PHE A 3 4.58 -11.23 11.56
N MET A 4 4.43 -12.54 11.70
CA MET A 4 5.02 -13.28 12.81
C MET A 4 6.52 -13.49 12.63
N THR A 5 7.01 -13.37 11.40
CA THR A 5 8.42 -13.42 11.01
C THR A 5 8.66 -12.43 9.87
N TYR A 6 9.88 -11.93 9.77
CA TYR A 6 10.34 -11.10 8.65
C TYR A 6 11.64 -11.67 8.07
N ASN A 7 11.70 -11.76 6.76
CA ASN A 7 12.89 -12.13 6.02
C ASN A 7 13.08 -11.14 4.86
N SER A 8 14.08 -10.28 4.95
CA SER A 8 14.38 -9.28 3.92
C SER A 8 14.64 -9.89 2.54
N GLY A 9 15.06 -11.17 2.50
CA GLY A 9 15.29 -11.92 1.26
C GLY A 9 14.05 -12.12 0.40
N ASP A 10 12.85 -12.00 0.97
CA ASP A 10 11.57 -12.18 0.26
C ASP A 10 11.08 -10.88 -0.43
N TRP A 11 11.74 -9.76 -0.14
CA TRP A 11 11.35 -8.44 -0.59
C TRP A 11 12.40 -7.79 -1.50
N THR A 12 11.96 -7.02 -2.47
CA THR A 12 12.74 -5.97 -3.11
C THR A 12 12.45 -4.69 -2.35
N ILE A 13 13.48 -4.07 -1.77
CA ILE A 13 13.32 -2.85 -0.97
C ILE A 13 13.94 -1.71 -1.76
N THR A 14 13.16 -0.66 -2.00
CA THR A 14 13.63 0.59 -2.60
C THR A 14 13.79 1.60 -1.47
N THR A 15 15.04 1.97 -1.20
CA THR A 15 15.43 2.82 -0.06
C THR A 15 16.12 4.09 -0.53
N THR A 16 15.78 5.22 0.09
CA THR A 16 16.56 6.46 0.08
C THR A 16 16.81 6.92 1.51
N GLU A 17 18.07 7.20 1.83
CA GLU A 17 18.54 7.57 3.18
C GLU A 17 19.52 8.76 3.09
N ASP A 18 18.99 9.97 2.86
CA ASP A 18 19.80 11.19 2.75
C ASP A 18 19.90 11.95 4.09
N GLY A 19 19.12 11.56 5.08
CA GLY A 19 19.02 12.20 6.38
C GLY A 19 19.96 11.64 7.45
N THR A 20 19.75 12.08 8.67
CA THR A 20 20.46 11.55 9.84
C THR A 20 19.79 10.26 10.32
N GLY A 21 20.60 9.25 10.62
CA GLY A 21 20.15 7.93 11.04
C GLY A 21 20.22 6.96 9.87
N SER A 22 19.61 5.81 10.03
CA SER A 22 19.42 4.81 8.99
C SER A 22 18.00 4.29 9.07
N ALA A 23 17.42 3.91 7.93
CA ALA A 23 16.17 3.19 7.89
C ALA A 23 16.34 1.83 8.61
N THR A 24 15.27 1.36 9.19
CA THR A 24 15.24 0.05 9.86
C THR A 24 13.89 -0.63 9.66
N GLU A 25 13.96 -1.94 9.44
CA GLU A 25 12.80 -2.81 9.34
C GLU A 25 12.86 -3.88 10.43
N ALA A 26 11.88 -3.92 11.28
CA ALA A 26 11.88 -4.84 12.42
C ALA A 26 10.49 -5.36 12.74
N MET A 27 10.46 -6.56 13.31
CA MET A 27 9.28 -7.02 14.02
C MET A 27 9.09 -6.19 15.28
N THR A 28 7.86 -5.80 15.55
CA THR A 28 7.49 -5.10 16.79
C THR A 28 6.39 -5.82 17.53
N SER A 29 6.21 -5.48 18.81
CA SER A 29 5.22 -6.15 19.66
C SER A 29 3.81 -5.72 19.30
N GLY A 30 2.96 -6.69 18.99
CA GLY A 30 1.53 -6.55 18.74
C GLY A 30 0.86 -7.91 18.73
N ALA A 31 -0.44 -7.96 18.94
CA ALA A 31 -1.21 -9.20 18.85
C ALA A 31 -1.18 -9.69 17.38
N GLY A 32 -0.73 -10.92 17.17
CA GLY A 32 -0.59 -11.50 15.83
C GLY A 32 0.76 -11.23 15.15
N GLY A 33 1.62 -10.36 15.70
CA GLY A 33 2.83 -9.86 15.06
C GLY A 33 2.59 -8.52 14.39
N GLN A 34 3.64 -7.71 14.27
CA GLN A 34 3.58 -6.43 13.54
C GLN A 34 4.94 -6.15 12.93
N PHE A 35 4.92 -5.55 11.75
CA PHE A 35 6.12 -5.12 11.03
C PHE A 35 6.24 -3.60 11.10
N LEU A 36 7.38 -3.10 11.54
CA LEU A 36 7.68 -1.68 11.70
C LEU A 36 8.74 -1.27 10.69
N ILE A 37 8.43 -0.30 9.86
CA ILE A 37 9.36 0.45 9.03
C ILE A 37 9.64 1.77 9.73
N THR A 38 10.92 2.15 9.81
CA THR A 38 11.36 3.46 10.32
C THR A 38 12.33 4.05 9.32
N ASN A 39 11.98 5.17 8.69
CA ASN A 39 12.88 5.87 7.76
C ASN A 39 13.99 6.62 8.50
N ALA A 40 15.08 6.92 7.81
CA ALA A 40 16.04 7.95 8.23
C ALA A 40 15.36 9.35 8.28
N ALA A 41 16.03 10.38 8.77
CA ALA A 41 15.38 11.66 9.10
C ALA A 41 15.48 12.73 8.00
N GLY A 42 15.78 12.36 6.76
CA GLY A 42 15.77 13.26 5.61
C GLY A 42 14.35 13.51 5.07
N ASP A 43 14.17 14.65 4.42
CA ASP A 43 13.01 14.90 3.59
C ASP A 43 13.06 13.96 2.37
N ASN A 44 11.94 13.33 2.05
CA ASN A 44 11.82 12.28 1.02
C ASN A 44 12.63 10.99 1.29
N ASP A 45 13.23 10.79 2.46
CA ASP A 45 13.75 9.47 2.84
C ASP A 45 12.60 8.45 2.88
N HIS A 46 12.84 7.26 2.32
CA HIS A 46 11.78 6.26 2.17
C HIS A 46 12.29 4.83 2.18
N ASP A 47 11.37 3.93 2.56
CA ASP A 47 11.47 2.49 2.34
C ASP A 47 10.17 1.97 1.75
N PHE A 48 10.26 1.44 0.52
CA PHE A 48 9.16 0.76 -0.16
C PHE A 48 9.50 -0.70 -0.41
N PHE A 49 8.52 -1.55 -0.23
CA PHE A 49 8.62 -3.01 -0.30
C PHE A 49 7.79 -3.56 -1.44
N ASN A 50 8.40 -4.35 -2.31
CA ASN A 50 7.71 -5.19 -3.28
C ASN A 50 8.03 -6.66 -2.97
N LEU A 51 7.01 -7.52 -2.78
CA LEU A 51 7.24 -8.95 -2.60
C LEU A 51 7.89 -9.52 -3.88
N LYS A 52 8.98 -10.26 -3.75
CA LYS A 52 9.71 -10.79 -4.90
C LYS A 52 8.85 -11.76 -5.71
N GLY A 53 8.82 -11.51 -7.01
CA GLY A 53 8.03 -12.26 -7.97
C GLY A 53 6.61 -11.70 -8.08
N GLU A 54 6.32 -11.08 -9.20
CA GLU A 54 4.97 -10.64 -9.56
C GLU A 54 4.10 -11.88 -9.82
N SER A 55 3.20 -12.17 -8.92
CA SER A 55 2.47 -13.44 -8.88
C SER A 55 0.96 -13.30 -8.91
N PHE A 56 0.47 -12.06 -8.92
CA PHE A 56 -0.97 -11.77 -8.86
C PHE A 56 -1.43 -11.18 -10.21
N LYS A 57 -2.03 -12.04 -11.04
CA LYS A 57 -2.70 -11.61 -12.28
C LYS A 57 -4.15 -11.29 -11.99
N LEU A 58 -4.54 -10.03 -12.12
CA LEU A 58 -5.92 -9.61 -11.99
C LEU A 58 -6.70 -9.88 -13.28
N SER A 59 -8.02 -9.90 -13.18
CA SER A 59 -8.91 -10.06 -14.33
C SER A 59 -10.31 -9.54 -13.99
N SER A 60 -10.93 -8.86 -14.93
CA SER A 60 -12.32 -8.43 -14.80
C SER A 60 -13.33 -9.59 -14.74
N SER A 61 -12.92 -10.83 -15.08
CA SER A 61 -13.76 -12.03 -15.04
C SER A 61 -13.54 -12.93 -13.83
N LYS A 62 -12.61 -12.59 -12.94
CA LYS A 62 -12.23 -13.36 -11.76
C LYS A 62 -12.29 -12.52 -10.50
N ARG A 63 -12.58 -13.18 -9.38
CA ARG A 63 -12.55 -12.50 -8.08
C ARG A 63 -11.13 -12.31 -7.60
N ALA A 64 -10.89 -11.14 -7.05
CA ALA A 64 -9.67 -10.87 -6.28
C ALA A 64 -10.04 -10.05 -5.04
N TYR A 65 -9.28 -10.23 -3.99
CA TYR A 65 -9.45 -9.54 -2.72
C TYR A 65 -8.09 -9.16 -2.14
N PHE A 66 -8.00 -7.95 -1.64
CA PHE A 66 -6.89 -7.44 -0.87
C PHE A 66 -7.40 -6.85 0.44
N SER A 67 -6.68 -7.03 1.52
CA SER A 67 -6.90 -6.29 2.76
C SER A 67 -5.60 -6.11 3.52
N ALA A 68 -5.43 -4.94 4.13
CA ALA A 68 -4.32 -4.64 5.01
C ALA A 68 -4.78 -3.82 6.20
N ARG A 69 -4.07 -3.97 7.34
CA ARG A 69 -4.24 -3.12 8.52
C ARG A 69 -2.90 -2.52 8.90
N PHE A 70 -2.84 -1.20 8.95
CA PHE A 70 -1.60 -0.47 9.21
C PHE A 70 -1.87 0.89 9.86
N LYS A 71 -0.81 1.54 10.30
CA LYS A 71 -0.82 2.94 10.77
C LYS A 71 0.49 3.64 10.38
N VAL A 72 0.47 4.96 10.35
CA VAL A 72 1.64 5.83 10.17
C VAL A 72 1.80 6.75 11.37
N SER A 73 3.04 7.15 11.67
CA SER A 73 3.33 8.04 12.81
C SER A 73 2.88 9.48 12.60
N ASP A 74 2.77 9.91 11.34
CA ASP A 74 2.41 11.28 10.97
C ASP A 74 1.57 11.21 9.69
N ALA A 75 0.27 11.39 9.84
CA ALA A 75 -0.68 11.30 8.74
C ALA A 75 -0.61 12.52 7.79
N THR A 76 -0.02 13.63 8.21
CA THR A 76 0.08 14.84 7.37
C THR A 76 1.37 14.89 6.58
N GLN A 77 2.50 14.49 7.22
CA GLN A 77 3.84 14.64 6.65
C GLN A 77 4.45 13.29 6.28
N SER A 78 3.66 12.44 5.62
CA SER A 78 4.13 11.19 5.02
C SER A 78 3.38 10.88 3.74
N ASP A 79 4.09 10.37 2.73
CA ASP A 79 3.50 9.66 1.61
C ASP A 79 3.53 8.17 1.89
N PHE A 80 2.55 7.44 1.40
CA PHE A 80 2.61 5.97 1.46
C PHE A 80 1.77 5.31 0.38
N VAL A 81 2.10 4.05 0.10
CA VAL A 81 1.29 3.14 -0.72
C VAL A 81 0.99 1.86 0.04
N MET A 82 -0.15 1.24 -0.28
CA MET A 82 -0.57 -0.06 0.25
C MET A 82 -1.48 -0.77 -0.75
N GLY A 83 -1.01 -1.84 -1.40
CA GLY A 83 -1.83 -2.56 -2.38
C GLY A 83 -1.10 -3.59 -3.21
N LEU A 84 -1.56 -3.76 -4.45
CA LEU A 84 -0.88 -4.51 -5.50
C LEU A 84 -0.42 -3.56 -6.59
N GLN A 85 0.85 -3.64 -6.96
CA GLN A 85 1.47 -2.83 -8.01
C GLN A 85 2.46 -3.69 -8.82
N ILE A 86 2.88 -3.23 -9.97
CA ILE A 86 4.10 -3.74 -10.59
C ILE A 86 5.31 -3.43 -9.69
N THR A 87 6.40 -4.18 -9.85
CA THR A 87 7.67 -3.85 -9.19
C THR A 87 8.28 -2.63 -9.85
N ASP A 88 8.41 -1.54 -9.10
CA ASP A 88 8.97 -0.28 -9.58
C ASP A 88 9.91 0.35 -8.55
N THR A 89 10.87 1.15 -9.02
CA THR A 89 11.75 1.98 -8.17
C THR A 89 11.08 3.30 -7.74
N SER A 90 9.88 3.60 -8.26
CA SER A 90 9.06 4.76 -7.94
C SER A 90 7.65 4.34 -7.53
N PRO A 91 7.48 3.66 -6.37
CA PRO A 91 6.20 3.06 -6.00
C PRO A 91 5.05 4.05 -5.76
N LEU A 92 5.34 5.34 -5.60
CA LEU A 92 4.35 6.42 -5.54
C LEU A 92 3.82 6.85 -6.93
N ALA A 93 4.43 6.36 -8.02
CA ALA A 93 4.10 6.76 -9.41
C ALA A 93 4.25 5.58 -10.38
N VAL A 94 3.66 4.45 -10.04
CA VAL A 94 3.67 3.23 -10.88
C VAL A 94 2.74 3.38 -12.08
N SER A 95 2.94 2.60 -13.13
CA SER A 95 2.05 2.57 -14.28
C SER A 95 0.86 1.61 -14.12
N ASP A 96 0.95 0.64 -13.21
CA ASP A 96 -0.05 -0.42 -13.06
C ASP A 96 -0.22 -0.84 -11.61
N GLY A 97 -1.48 -0.88 -11.15
CA GLY A 97 -1.79 -1.30 -9.80
C GLY A 97 -3.25 -1.12 -9.37
N VAL A 98 -3.57 -1.71 -8.23
CA VAL A 98 -4.79 -1.46 -7.46
C VAL A 98 -4.36 -1.24 -6.01
N PHE A 99 -4.38 0.00 -5.56
CA PHE A 99 -3.74 0.38 -4.32
C PHE A 99 -4.39 1.59 -3.64
N PHE A 100 -4.09 1.74 -2.37
CA PHE A 100 -4.36 2.94 -1.59
C PHE A 100 -3.09 3.78 -1.54
N ILE A 101 -3.23 5.08 -1.69
CA ILE A 101 -2.15 6.05 -1.65
C ILE A 101 -2.54 7.26 -0.80
N LYS A 102 -1.55 7.90 -0.24
CA LYS A 102 -1.69 9.17 0.44
C LYS A 102 -0.46 10.01 0.16
N ASP A 103 -0.67 11.24 -0.25
CA ASP A 103 0.37 12.23 -0.49
C ASP A 103 0.59 13.09 0.76
N ASP A 104 1.82 13.59 0.98
CA ASP A 104 2.12 14.51 2.07
C ASP A 104 1.38 15.86 1.93
N GLY A 105 1.34 16.62 3.01
CA GLY A 105 0.68 17.93 3.07
C GLY A 105 -0.81 17.88 3.42
N ASP A 106 -1.46 16.72 3.36
CA ASP A 106 -2.83 16.53 3.87
C ASP A 106 -2.99 15.16 4.58
N THR A 107 -4.20 14.82 4.97
CA THR A 107 -4.51 13.57 5.67
C THR A 107 -5.43 12.65 4.85
N ASN A 108 -5.65 12.97 3.56
CA ASN A 108 -6.58 12.23 2.73
C ASN A 108 -5.98 10.93 2.22
N LEU A 109 -6.70 9.84 2.39
CA LEU A 109 -6.42 8.56 1.76
C LEU A 109 -7.17 8.48 0.45
N ASP A 110 -6.50 8.07 -0.60
CA ASP A 110 -7.05 7.88 -1.94
C ASP A 110 -7.01 6.41 -2.35
N PHE A 111 -7.90 6.02 -3.25
CA PHE A 111 -7.93 4.67 -3.85
C PHE A 111 -7.75 4.77 -5.36
N ILE A 112 -6.79 4.04 -5.89
CA ILE A 112 -6.36 4.09 -7.28
C ILE A 112 -6.53 2.72 -7.95
N VAL A 113 -7.08 2.73 -9.16
CA VAL A 113 -7.08 1.62 -10.10
C VAL A 113 -6.38 2.12 -11.36
N GLU A 114 -5.21 1.62 -11.67
CA GLU A 114 -4.33 2.15 -12.71
C GLU A 114 -3.81 1.07 -13.65
N LYS A 115 -3.85 1.37 -14.96
CA LYS A 115 -3.35 0.54 -16.04
C LYS A 115 -2.67 1.42 -17.08
N ASP A 116 -1.47 1.03 -17.52
CA ASP A 116 -0.70 1.74 -18.56
C ASP A 116 -0.58 3.25 -18.30
N SER A 117 -0.32 3.65 -17.04
CA SER A 117 -0.28 5.05 -16.59
C SER A 117 -1.58 5.83 -16.82
N THR A 118 -2.71 5.12 -16.85
CA THR A 118 -4.05 5.72 -16.89
C THR A 118 -4.84 5.25 -15.70
N SER A 119 -5.20 6.18 -14.81
CA SER A 119 -5.85 5.87 -13.54
C SER A 119 -7.34 6.16 -13.51
N THR A 120 -8.02 5.49 -12.59
CA THR A 120 -9.31 5.85 -12.03
C THR A 120 -9.09 6.15 -10.56
N ASP A 121 -9.11 7.44 -10.22
CA ASP A 121 -8.81 7.92 -8.88
C ASP A 121 -10.11 8.18 -8.12
N THR A 122 -10.15 7.72 -6.87
CA THR A 122 -11.19 8.07 -5.91
C THR A 122 -10.53 8.73 -4.72
N THR A 123 -10.65 10.04 -4.64
CA THR A 123 -9.90 10.87 -3.69
C THR A 123 -10.65 11.08 -2.38
N ALA A 124 -9.91 11.32 -1.30
CA ALA A 124 -10.41 11.66 0.04
C ALA A 124 -11.42 10.62 0.59
N ILE A 125 -11.16 9.33 0.36
CA ILE A 125 -12.04 8.23 0.79
C ILE A 125 -12.04 8.07 2.32
N HIS A 126 -11.00 8.56 2.99
CA HIS A 126 -10.84 8.53 4.45
C HIS A 126 -9.89 9.63 4.90
N THR A 127 -10.05 10.11 6.13
CA THR A 127 -9.11 11.01 6.79
C THR A 127 -8.25 10.20 7.75
N MET A 128 -6.95 10.12 7.47
CA MET A 128 -5.97 9.44 8.31
C MET A 128 -5.71 10.24 9.59
N ALA A 129 -5.25 9.55 10.62
CA ALA A 129 -4.82 10.17 11.87
C ALA A 129 -3.53 9.52 12.37
N ASP A 130 -2.67 10.33 13.01
CA ASP A 130 -1.40 9.90 13.56
C ASP A 130 -1.57 8.69 14.49
N ASP A 131 -0.68 7.73 14.38
CA ASP A 131 -0.61 6.54 15.21
C ASP A 131 -1.92 5.73 15.33
N THR A 132 -2.86 5.94 14.39
CA THR A 132 -4.16 5.30 14.41
C THR A 132 -4.25 4.23 13.33
N PHE A 133 -4.52 2.98 13.73
CA PHE A 133 -4.69 1.88 12.78
C PHE A 133 -5.90 2.11 11.87
N VAL A 134 -5.67 1.94 10.57
CA VAL A 134 -6.69 1.86 9.54
C VAL A 134 -6.69 0.46 8.94
N THR A 135 -7.87 -0.05 8.62
CA THR A 135 -8.04 -1.27 7.81
C THR A 135 -8.56 -0.87 6.45
N VAL A 136 -7.83 -1.23 5.42
CA VAL A 136 -8.23 -1.01 4.03
C VAL A 136 -8.51 -2.35 3.36
N ALA A 137 -9.45 -2.37 2.43
CA ALA A 137 -9.71 -3.54 1.61
C ALA A 137 -10.23 -3.14 0.24
N TRP A 138 -9.94 -3.95 -0.80
CA TRP A 138 -10.62 -3.88 -2.07
C TRP A 138 -10.99 -5.28 -2.57
N TYR A 139 -12.00 -5.33 -3.44
CA TYR A 139 -12.53 -6.56 -4.00
C TYR A 139 -12.96 -6.34 -5.45
N ILE A 140 -12.54 -7.24 -6.35
CA ILE A 140 -12.99 -7.26 -7.74
C ILE A 140 -14.21 -8.16 -7.84
N ASP A 141 -15.33 -7.59 -8.28
CA ASP A 141 -16.55 -8.36 -8.56
C ASP A 141 -16.75 -8.51 -10.07
N PRO A 142 -16.57 -9.74 -10.61
CA PRO A 142 -16.74 -9.99 -12.04
C PRO A 142 -18.19 -9.85 -12.53
N ILE A 143 -19.18 -9.83 -11.64
CA ILE A 143 -20.60 -9.72 -12.01
C ILE A 143 -20.98 -8.26 -12.25
N SER A 144 -20.58 -7.36 -11.37
CA SER A 144 -20.89 -5.92 -11.47
C SER A 144 -19.93 -5.15 -12.37
N SER A 145 -18.78 -5.74 -12.75
CA SER A 145 -17.68 -5.06 -13.43
C SER A 145 -17.16 -3.85 -12.66
N LEU A 146 -17.11 -3.96 -11.33
CA LEU A 146 -16.61 -2.94 -10.42
C LEU A 146 -15.47 -3.49 -9.56
N VAL A 147 -14.60 -2.59 -9.13
CA VAL A 147 -13.70 -2.78 -8.00
C VAL A 147 -14.33 -2.06 -6.82
N TYR A 148 -14.55 -2.77 -5.73
CA TYR A 148 -15.09 -2.20 -4.50
C TYR A 148 -13.97 -1.94 -3.52
N TYR A 149 -13.92 -0.78 -2.90
CA TYR A 149 -13.04 -0.50 -1.77
C TYR A 149 -13.85 -0.30 -0.48
N SER A 150 -13.21 -0.51 0.64
CA SER A 150 -13.75 -0.26 1.99
C SER A 150 -12.63 0.21 2.92
N VAL A 151 -12.95 1.10 3.83
CA VAL A 151 -12.05 1.56 4.89
C VAL A 151 -12.72 1.33 6.23
N ASN A 152 -11.98 0.75 7.19
CA ASN A 152 -12.44 0.43 8.55
C ASN A 152 -13.75 -0.38 8.58
N ASN A 153 -13.90 -1.33 7.64
CA ASN A 153 -15.10 -2.16 7.47
C ASN A 153 -16.38 -1.37 7.22
N ALA A 154 -16.29 -0.18 6.67
CA ALA A 154 -17.45 0.56 6.17
C ALA A 154 -18.09 -0.15 4.98
N GLU A 155 -19.31 0.27 4.62
CA GLU A 155 -20.00 -0.27 3.42
C GLU A 155 -19.11 -0.09 2.17
N PRO A 156 -18.87 -1.15 1.38
CA PRO A 156 -18.02 -1.05 0.20
C PRO A 156 -18.56 -0.09 -0.86
N VAL A 157 -17.67 0.70 -1.45
CA VAL A 157 -17.98 1.66 -2.52
C VAL A 157 -17.41 1.12 -3.83
N GLY A 158 -18.25 1.07 -4.87
CA GLY A 158 -17.86 0.56 -6.20
C GLY A 158 -17.24 1.64 -7.09
N VAL A 159 -16.14 1.30 -7.73
CA VAL A 159 -15.41 2.09 -8.73
C VAL A 159 -15.37 1.31 -10.05
N VAL A 160 -15.47 2.00 -11.18
CA VAL A 160 -15.40 1.35 -12.49
C VAL A 160 -14.05 0.68 -12.72
N ASN A 161 -14.04 -0.50 -13.32
CA ASN A 161 -12.83 -1.29 -13.55
C ASN A 161 -12.18 -1.04 -14.93
N THR A 162 -12.44 0.12 -15.56
CA THR A 162 -11.93 0.45 -16.90
C THR A 162 -10.39 0.39 -16.96
N ASN A 163 -9.75 0.83 -15.89
CA ASN A 163 -8.28 0.86 -15.78
C ASN A 163 -7.75 -0.28 -14.89
N LEU A 164 -8.45 -1.42 -14.85
CA LEU A 164 -7.95 -2.59 -14.13
C LEU A 164 -6.71 -3.15 -14.85
N PRO A 165 -5.54 -3.28 -14.20
CA PRO A 165 -4.33 -3.84 -14.81
C PRO A 165 -4.47 -5.37 -14.95
N ASP A 166 -5.07 -5.80 -16.06
CA ASP A 166 -5.38 -7.21 -16.35
C ASP A 166 -4.41 -7.86 -17.36
N ASP A 167 -3.45 -7.11 -17.86
CA ASP A 167 -2.40 -7.53 -18.79
C ASP A 167 -1.02 -7.72 -18.13
N GLU A 168 -0.80 -7.14 -16.94
CA GLU A 168 0.42 -7.30 -16.17
C GLU A 168 0.21 -8.20 -14.93
N GLU A 169 1.29 -8.84 -14.47
CA GLU A 169 1.37 -9.49 -13.17
C GLU A 169 1.80 -8.45 -12.13
N LEU A 170 1.12 -8.46 -10.98
CA LEU A 170 1.36 -7.54 -9.87
C LEU A 170 2.00 -8.25 -8.67
N THR A 171 2.52 -7.46 -7.76
CA THR A 171 3.03 -7.93 -6.48
C THR A 171 2.46 -7.12 -5.31
N VAL A 172 2.57 -7.65 -4.08
CA VAL A 172 2.27 -6.89 -2.87
C VAL A 172 3.27 -5.73 -2.75
N SER A 173 2.76 -4.53 -2.64
CA SER A 173 3.54 -3.30 -2.53
C SER A 173 3.06 -2.45 -1.36
N PHE A 174 3.98 -1.99 -0.54
CA PHE A 174 3.73 -1.05 0.55
C PHE A 174 5.00 -0.31 0.94
N GLY A 175 4.85 0.80 1.62
CA GLY A 175 5.97 1.55 2.16
C GLY A 175 5.60 2.99 2.45
N ILE A 176 6.54 3.72 3.03
CA ILE A 176 6.36 5.09 3.50
C ILE A 176 7.54 5.97 3.09
N GLN A 177 7.24 7.20 2.73
CA GLN A 177 8.19 8.29 2.49
C GLN A 177 7.93 9.43 3.47
N ASN A 178 8.99 10.10 3.91
CA ASN A 178 8.88 11.29 4.73
C ASN A 178 8.47 12.50 3.88
N GLY A 179 7.41 13.20 4.26
CA GLY A 179 7.04 14.50 3.67
C GLY A 179 7.69 15.70 4.36
N ALA A 180 8.64 15.48 5.26
CA ALA A 180 9.43 16.51 5.94
C ALA A 180 10.70 15.88 6.51
N ALA A 181 11.70 16.71 6.82
CA ALA A 181 13.00 16.30 7.38
C ALA A 181 12.88 15.79 8.83
N ALA A 182 12.15 14.71 9.02
CA ALA A 182 11.96 14.00 10.29
C ALA A 182 11.57 12.55 10.00
N ALA A 183 12.18 11.59 10.70
CA ALA A 183 11.88 10.17 10.55
C ALA A 183 10.39 9.88 10.74
N LYS A 184 9.80 9.18 9.78
CA LYS A 184 8.43 8.67 9.86
C LYS A 184 8.45 7.15 9.98
N THR A 185 7.37 6.62 10.52
CA THR A 185 7.20 5.17 10.66
C THR A 185 5.88 4.69 10.09
N MET A 186 5.91 3.48 9.53
CA MET A 186 4.72 2.71 9.19
C MET A 186 4.73 1.40 10.00
N THR A 187 3.63 1.10 10.67
CA THR A 187 3.45 -0.19 11.35
C THR A 187 2.36 -0.98 10.62
N ILE A 188 2.68 -2.17 10.16
CA ILE A 188 1.76 -3.07 9.45
C ILE A 188 1.41 -4.23 10.38
N ASP A 189 0.10 -4.49 10.55
CA ASP A 189 -0.42 -5.59 11.35
C ASP A 189 -0.58 -6.86 10.47
N TYR A 190 -1.26 -6.72 9.34
CA TYR A 190 -1.37 -7.80 8.35
C TYR A 190 -1.59 -7.28 6.93
N ILE A 191 -1.27 -8.16 5.97
CA ILE A 191 -1.65 -8.02 4.55
C ILE A 191 -2.20 -9.37 4.07
N THR A 192 -3.36 -9.36 3.42
CA THR A 192 -4.01 -10.52 2.84
C THR A 192 -4.32 -10.28 1.37
N VAL A 193 -3.93 -11.22 0.51
CA VAL A 193 -4.26 -11.22 -0.92
C VAL A 193 -4.84 -12.58 -1.30
N ILE A 194 -5.96 -12.56 -2.00
CA ILE A 194 -6.61 -13.77 -2.53
C ILE A 194 -7.02 -13.48 -3.98
N VAL A 195 -6.54 -14.29 -4.92
CA VAL A 195 -6.89 -14.18 -6.34
C VAL A 195 -7.41 -15.52 -6.83
N GLU A 196 -8.56 -15.50 -7.49
CA GLU A 196 -9.15 -16.68 -8.15
C GLU A 196 -8.29 -17.12 -9.35
N ARG A 197 -7.99 -18.42 -9.43
CA ARG A 197 -7.14 -19.02 -10.48
C ARG A 197 -7.97 -19.62 -11.62
#